data_ec48d1df8b4d43daa11f40de17a801be
#
_entry.id   ec48d1df8b4d43daa11f40de17a801be
#
_cell.length_a   1.000
_cell.length_b   1.000
_cell.length_c   1.000
_cell.angle_alpha   90.00
_cell.angle_beta   90.00
_cell.angle_gamma   90.00
#
_symmetry.space_group_name_H-M   'P 1'
#
loop_
_entity.id
_entity.type
_entity.pdbx_description
1 polymer ?
#
loop_
_entity_poly.entity_id
_entity_poly.type
_entity_poly.pdbx_seq_one_letter_code
_entity_poly.pdbx_strand_id
1 'polypeptide(L)'
;MADFANAIAIIRQYEGFNEKAYPHFETGGAPYTLGYGTQFYPDGAPVQRGQRVTKEKALEYLKAELEVIADQLAGLDLILTSGMEEALISFVHSIGWDNFLYCSIIDDIELGDLREAAQAMQHWVFDAHKQAVGSLLERRKEECRLFLEEDTASPTTPSDLLLAAFRNYDGRPHQVTAIRRLEISLSSYLLSEFSNEYRVLEHPGRYYPPDYS
;
A
#
# COMPACT_ATOMS: atom_id res chain seq x y z
N MET A 1 6.77 -4.04 17.95
CA MET A 1 6.59 -2.78 17.23
C MET A 1 6.93 -3.05 15.79
N ALA A 2 5.99 -2.80 14.89
CA ALA A 2 6.27 -2.89 13.46
C ALA A 2 7.32 -1.83 13.08
N ASP A 3 8.26 -2.20 12.25
CA ASP A 3 9.29 -1.27 11.76
C ASP A 3 8.82 -0.74 10.39
N PHE A 4 8.19 0.42 10.36
CA PHE A 4 7.69 1.07 9.14
C PHE A 4 8.82 1.81 8.40
N ALA A 5 9.97 1.19 8.24
CA ALA A 5 11.18 1.85 7.77
C ALA A 5 11.04 2.46 6.36
N ASN A 6 10.42 1.73 5.43
CA ASN A 6 10.19 2.20 4.06
C ASN A 6 9.13 3.29 4.02
N ALA A 7 7.99 3.10 4.70
CA ALA A 7 6.94 4.11 4.79
C ALA A 7 7.47 5.43 5.39
N ILE A 8 8.22 5.35 6.49
CA ILE A 8 8.86 6.51 7.13
C ILE A 8 9.84 7.19 6.16
N ALA A 9 10.63 6.43 5.42
CA ALA A 9 11.59 6.98 4.46
C ALA A 9 10.87 7.77 3.36
N ILE A 10 9.85 7.19 2.74
CA ILE A 10 9.03 7.83 1.71
C ILE A 10 8.37 9.11 2.27
N ILE A 11 7.68 9.01 3.40
CA ILE A 11 6.98 10.17 3.98
C ILE A 11 7.96 11.31 4.29
N ARG A 12 9.10 11.02 4.92
CA ARG A 12 10.11 12.03 5.24
C ARG A 12 10.70 12.69 4.00
N GLN A 13 10.85 11.95 2.91
CA GLN A 13 11.37 12.46 1.64
C GLN A 13 10.40 13.46 1.00
N TYR A 14 9.11 13.17 1.00
CA TYR A 14 8.12 13.96 0.26
C TYR A 14 7.43 15.04 1.10
N GLU A 15 7.21 14.83 2.40
CA GLU A 15 6.67 15.86 3.29
C GLU A 15 7.74 16.87 3.72
N GLY A 16 9.00 16.41 3.83
CA GLY A 16 10.07 17.22 4.42
C GLY A 16 9.87 17.46 5.93
N PHE A 17 10.80 18.18 6.55
CA PHE A 17 10.73 18.51 7.97
C PHE A 17 10.44 19.99 8.18
N ASN A 18 9.38 20.30 8.90
CA ASN A 18 9.02 21.64 9.32
C ASN A 18 9.07 21.75 10.85
N GLU A 19 10.11 22.41 11.38
CA GLU A 19 10.28 22.62 12.83
C GLU A 19 9.13 23.43 13.44
N LYS A 20 8.57 24.38 12.67
CA LYS A 20 7.56 25.33 13.14
C LYS A 20 6.23 25.08 12.44
N ALA A 21 5.15 25.10 13.22
CA ALA A 21 3.80 24.95 12.69
C ALA A 21 3.49 26.02 11.62
N TYR A 22 3.04 25.59 10.46
CA TYR A 22 2.62 26.41 9.34
C TYR A 22 1.13 26.21 9.04
N PRO A 23 0.43 27.25 8.56
CA PRO A 23 -1.00 27.17 8.25
C PRO A 23 -1.26 26.38 6.97
N HIS A 24 -2.48 25.89 6.83
CA HIS A 24 -2.97 25.35 5.58
C HIS A 24 -2.91 26.39 4.46
N PHE A 25 -2.38 26.02 3.29
CA PHE A 25 -2.08 26.98 2.22
C PHE A 25 -3.32 27.71 1.65
N GLU A 26 -4.48 27.02 1.60
CA GLU A 26 -5.72 27.61 1.08
C GLU A 26 -6.39 28.56 2.06
N THR A 27 -6.37 28.22 3.36
CA THR A 27 -7.08 28.99 4.39
C THR A 27 -6.22 30.08 5.03
N GLY A 28 -4.91 29.94 4.95
CA GLY A 28 -3.98 30.78 5.70
C GLY A 28 -4.09 30.63 7.22
N GLY A 29 -4.85 29.64 7.69
CA GLY A 29 -5.15 29.37 9.10
C GLY A 29 -5.10 27.88 9.42
N ALA A 30 -6.00 27.44 10.30
CA ALA A 30 -6.14 26.03 10.64
C ALA A 30 -6.68 25.21 9.43
N PRO A 31 -6.30 23.91 9.35
CA PRO A 31 -5.42 23.19 10.23
C PRO A 31 -3.95 23.64 10.10
N TYR A 32 -3.22 23.59 11.21
CA TYR A 32 -1.78 23.82 11.22
C TYR A 32 -1.05 22.48 11.13
N THR A 33 0.08 22.48 10.43
CA THR A 33 0.91 21.30 10.21
C THR A 33 2.32 21.54 10.73
N LEU A 34 2.97 20.55 11.33
CA LEU A 34 4.36 20.60 11.74
C LEU A 34 5.07 19.25 11.56
N GLY A 35 6.36 19.21 11.76
CA GLY A 35 7.14 17.97 11.67
C GLY A 35 7.14 17.39 10.27
N TYR A 36 6.68 16.17 10.13
CA TYR A 36 6.55 15.41 8.88
C TYR A 36 5.08 15.25 8.44
N GLY A 37 4.27 16.28 8.56
CA GLY A 37 2.87 16.25 8.15
C GLY A 37 1.86 16.24 9.31
N THR A 38 2.30 16.17 10.56
CA THR A 38 1.45 16.08 11.74
C THR A 38 0.51 17.27 11.87
N GLN A 39 -0.79 17.02 11.89
CA GLN A 39 -1.86 18.00 12.13
C GLN A 39 -2.53 17.83 13.50
N PHE A 40 -2.53 16.61 14.01
CA PHE A 40 -3.05 16.26 15.33
C PHE A 40 -1.97 15.48 16.11
N TYR A 41 -1.86 15.79 17.39
CA TYR A 41 -1.01 15.01 18.29
C TYR A 41 -1.61 13.65 18.62
N PRO A 42 -0.84 12.69 19.17
CA PRO A 42 -1.36 11.36 19.51
C PRO A 42 -2.53 11.36 20.52
N ASP A 43 -2.68 12.43 21.30
CA ASP A 43 -3.81 12.64 22.21
C ASP A 43 -5.07 13.24 21.52
N GLY A 44 -5.01 13.46 20.20
CA GLY A 44 -6.08 14.05 19.40
C GLY A 44 -6.12 15.58 19.42
N ALA A 45 -5.23 16.26 20.17
CA ALA A 45 -5.18 17.72 20.18
C ALA A 45 -4.66 18.26 18.83
N PRO A 46 -5.29 19.30 18.23
CA PRO A 46 -4.84 19.87 16.98
C PRO A 46 -3.56 20.69 17.17
N VAL A 47 -2.69 20.63 16.17
CA VAL A 47 -1.51 21.52 16.09
C VAL A 47 -1.95 22.97 15.99
N GLN A 48 -1.29 23.85 16.74
CA GLN A 48 -1.64 25.27 16.83
C GLN A 48 -0.52 26.16 16.29
N ARG A 49 -0.90 27.36 15.90
CA ARG A 49 0.03 28.40 15.44
C ARG A 49 1.14 28.66 16.46
N GLY A 50 2.38 28.67 15.97
CA GLY A 50 3.55 29.02 16.77
C GLY A 50 4.19 27.85 17.52
N GLN A 51 3.58 26.68 17.52
CA GLN A 51 4.16 25.46 18.08
C GLN A 51 5.41 25.04 17.29
N ARG A 52 6.31 24.35 17.97
CA ARG A 52 7.57 23.86 17.42
C ARG A 52 7.80 22.41 17.84
N VAL A 53 8.58 21.70 17.03
CA VAL A 53 8.94 20.29 17.27
C VAL A 53 10.40 20.04 16.89
N THR A 54 11.09 19.15 17.60
CA THR A 54 12.38 18.62 17.16
C THR A 54 12.19 17.48 16.16
N LYS A 55 13.24 17.13 15.41
CA LYS A 55 13.19 16.01 14.46
C LYS A 55 12.84 14.68 15.13
N GLU A 56 13.41 14.44 16.31
CA GLU A 56 13.20 13.24 17.10
C GLU A 56 11.72 13.14 17.52
N LYS A 57 11.17 14.23 18.04
CA LYS A 57 9.77 14.26 18.47
C LYS A 57 8.79 14.19 17.31
N ALA A 58 9.11 14.82 16.17
CA ALA A 58 8.33 14.70 14.95
C ALA A 58 8.30 13.26 14.43
N LEU A 59 9.41 12.53 14.56
CA LEU A 59 9.45 11.12 14.19
C LEU A 59 8.61 10.23 15.13
N GLU A 60 8.57 10.55 16.44
CA GLU A 60 7.67 9.87 17.38
C GLU A 60 6.20 10.09 17.01
N TYR A 61 5.80 11.32 16.64
CA TYR A 61 4.44 11.62 16.21
C TYR A 61 4.11 10.88 14.91
N LEU A 62 5.01 10.94 13.92
CA LEU A 62 4.82 10.19 12.69
C LEU A 62 4.61 8.70 12.96
N LYS A 63 5.46 8.07 13.77
CA LYS A 63 5.31 6.65 14.11
C LYS A 63 3.95 6.33 14.73
N ALA A 64 3.47 7.17 15.65
CA ALA A 64 2.16 6.99 16.26
C ALA A 64 1.02 7.12 15.24
N GLU A 65 1.12 8.02 14.26
CA GLU A 65 0.17 8.15 13.16
C GLU A 65 0.18 6.89 12.27
N LEU A 66 1.38 6.36 11.96
CA LEU A 66 1.50 5.15 11.14
C LEU A 66 0.97 3.90 11.84
N GLU A 67 1.14 3.79 13.17
CA GLU A 67 0.54 2.71 13.96
C GLU A 67 -0.99 2.73 13.85
N VAL A 68 -1.62 3.90 13.90
CA VAL A 68 -3.07 4.03 13.72
C VAL A 68 -3.50 3.57 12.31
N ILE A 69 -2.76 3.98 11.27
CA ILE A 69 -3.05 3.56 9.89
C ILE A 69 -2.88 2.05 9.74
N ALA A 70 -1.82 1.47 10.31
CA ALA A 70 -1.57 0.04 10.27
C ALA A 70 -2.70 -0.77 10.96
N ASP A 71 -3.16 -0.30 12.13
CA ASP A 71 -4.30 -0.92 12.84
C ASP A 71 -5.59 -0.83 12.01
N GLN A 72 -5.82 0.28 11.30
CA GLN A 72 -6.96 0.45 10.41
C GLN A 72 -6.86 -0.50 9.19
N LEU A 73 -5.69 -0.62 8.58
CA LEU A 73 -5.45 -1.57 7.46
C LEU A 73 -5.63 -3.02 7.92
N ALA A 74 -5.11 -3.38 9.11
CA ALA A 74 -5.32 -4.71 9.68
C ALA A 74 -6.80 -5.05 9.89
N GLY A 75 -7.62 -4.03 10.19
CA GLY A 75 -9.08 -4.19 10.31
C GLY A 75 -9.81 -4.50 9.00
N LEU A 76 -9.17 -4.32 7.84
CA LEU A 76 -9.74 -4.66 6.53
C LEU A 76 -9.54 -6.13 6.16
N ASP A 77 -8.74 -6.88 6.93
CA ASP A 77 -8.44 -8.30 6.69
C ASP A 77 -7.86 -8.61 5.29
N LEU A 78 -7.14 -7.66 4.72
CA LEU A 78 -6.47 -7.82 3.43
C LEU A 78 -5.24 -8.72 3.58
N ILE A 79 -4.94 -9.52 2.56
CA ILE A 79 -3.69 -10.29 2.50
C ILE A 79 -2.62 -9.39 1.90
N LEU A 80 -1.76 -8.85 2.77
CA LEU A 80 -0.71 -7.92 2.38
C LEU A 80 0.68 -8.53 2.66
N THR A 81 1.62 -8.30 1.76
CA THR A 81 3.05 -8.45 2.06
C THR A 81 3.52 -7.27 2.90
N SER A 82 4.70 -7.37 3.50
CA SER A 82 5.30 -6.25 4.24
C SER A 82 5.48 -5.01 3.35
N GLY A 83 5.92 -5.21 2.10
CA GLY A 83 6.07 -4.12 1.13
C GLY A 83 4.74 -3.46 0.77
N MET A 84 3.67 -4.26 0.56
CA MET A 84 2.32 -3.75 0.30
C MET A 84 1.81 -2.95 1.50
N GLU A 85 1.95 -3.46 2.71
CA GLU A 85 1.52 -2.79 3.93
C GLU A 85 2.21 -1.43 4.09
N GLU A 86 3.54 -1.37 4.01
CA GLU A 86 4.28 -0.12 4.14
C GLU A 86 3.98 0.88 3.01
N ALA A 87 3.77 0.41 1.77
CA ALA A 87 3.37 1.26 0.67
C ALA A 87 1.98 1.87 0.90
N LEU A 88 1.00 1.06 1.36
CA LEU A 88 -0.34 1.53 1.69
C LEU A 88 -0.33 2.48 2.89
N ILE A 89 0.48 2.23 3.91
CA ILE A 89 0.65 3.14 5.05
C ILE A 89 1.12 4.52 4.56
N SER A 90 2.15 4.58 3.70
CA SER A 90 2.60 5.85 3.13
C SER A 90 1.52 6.52 2.27
N PHE A 91 0.82 5.74 1.47
CA PHE A 91 -0.25 6.21 0.60
C PHE A 91 -1.41 6.80 1.39
N VAL A 92 -1.92 6.07 2.40
CA VAL A 92 -3.02 6.50 3.28
C VAL A 92 -2.64 7.74 4.08
N HIS A 93 -1.41 7.83 4.58
CA HIS A 93 -0.89 9.04 5.23
C HIS A 93 -1.00 10.27 4.32
N SER A 94 -0.81 10.10 3.00
CA SER A 94 -0.88 11.19 2.02
C SER A 94 -2.30 11.60 1.65
N ILE A 95 -3.18 10.64 1.43
CA ILE A 95 -4.53 10.90 0.91
C ILE A 95 -5.61 10.94 1.99
N GLY A 96 -5.33 10.42 3.18
CA GLY A 96 -6.27 10.23 4.27
C GLY A 96 -7.09 8.94 4.18
N TRP A 97 -7.50 8.45 5.34
CA TRP A 97 -8.23 7.18 5.48
C TRP A 97 -9.57 7.17 4.74
N ASP A 98 -10.35 8.24 4.86
CA ASP A 98 -11.68 8.32 4.22
C ASP A 98 -11.58 8.21 2.70
N ASN A 99 -10.61 8.90 2.09
CA ASN A 99 -10.37 8.79 0.65
C ASN A 99 -9.94 7.39 0.24
N PHE A 100 -9.11 6.73 1.05
CA PHE A 100 -8.68 5.36 0.80
C PHE A 100 -9.84 4.37 0.78
N LEU A 101 -10.81 4.51 1.69
CA LEU A 101 -12.00 3.66 1.72
C LEU A 101 -12.91 3.79 0.49
N TYR A 102 -12.84 4.92 -0.23
CA TYR A 102 -13.65 5.16 -1.43
C TYR A 102 -12.93 4.85 -2.74
N CYS A 103 -11.66 4.44 -2.71
CA CYS A 103 -10.95 4.07 -3.93
C CYS A 103 -11.07 2.56 -4.23
N SER A 104 -10.84 2.17 -5.49
CA SER A 104 -10.92 0.76 -5.93
C SER A 104 -9.78 -0.12 -5.39
N ILE A 105 -8.76 0.46 -4.76
CA ILE A 105 -7.52 -0.24 -4.35
C ILE A 105 -7.84 -1.44 -3.46
N ILE A 106 -8.80 -1.31 -2.55
CA ILE A 106 -9.21 -2.38 -1.62
C ILE A 106 -9.81 -3.53 -2.43
N ASP A 107 -10.77 -3.23 -3.32
CA ASP A 107 -11.43 -4.23 -4.16
C ASP A 107 -10.41 -4.93 -5.08
N ASP A 108 -9.48 -4.17 -5.68
CA ASP A 108 -8.42 -4.70 -6.54
C ASP A 108 -7.48 -5.65 -5.77
N ILE A 109 -7.11 -5.30 -4.52
CA ILE A 109 -6.30 -6.18 -3.66
C ILE A 109 -7.07 -7.47 -3.30
N GLU A 110 -8.35 -7.36 -2.93
CA GLU A 110 -9.20 -8.51 -2.63
C GLU A 110 -9.37 -9.45 -3.83
N LEU A 111 -9.35 -8.88 -5.04
CA LEU A 111 -9.40 -9.63 -6.30
C LEU A 111 -8.06 -10.29 -6.67
N GLY A 112 -6.97 -9.87 -6.03
CA GLY A 112 -5.60 -10.26 -6.42
C GLY A 112 -5.06 -9.49 -7.62
N ASP A 113 -5.77 -8.45 -8.07
CA ASP A 113 -5.41 -7.61 -9.22
C ASP A 113 -4.43 -6.50 -8.78
N LEU A 114 -3.26 -6.92 -8.26
CA LEU A 114 -2.28 -6.01 -7.62
C LEU A 114 -1.74 -4.93 -8.57
N ARG A 115 -1.73 -5.19 -9.88
CA ARG A 115 -1.29 -4.19 -10.87
C ARG A 115 -2.32 -3.08 -11.03
N GLU A 116 -3.60 -3.42 -11.04
CA GLU A 116 -4.72 -2.49 -11.07
C GLU A 116 -4.76 -1.64 -9.80
N ALA A 117 -4.56 -2.27 -8.62
CA ALA A 117 -4.41 -1.55 -7.36
C ALA A 117 -3.26 -0.51 -7.42
N ALA A 118 -2.09 -0.91 -7.91
CA ALA A 118 -0.96 0.01 -8.08
C ALA A 118 -1.24 1.12 -9.10
N GLN A 119 -1.96 0.84 -10.19
CA GLN A 119 -2.39 1.87 -11.15
C GLN A 119 -3.38 2.85 -10.51
N ALA A 120 -4.33 2.36 -9.72
CA ALA A 120 -5.27 3.20 -8.98
C ALA A 120 -4.53 4.15 -8.02
N MET A 121 -3.48 3.69 -7.32
CA MET A 121 -2.62 4.55 -6.50
C MET A 121 -2.00 5.69 -7.33
N GLN A 122 -1.54 5.41 -8.56
CA GLN A 122 -0.90 6.43 -9.42
C GLN A 122 -1.83 7.56 -9.84
N HIS A 123 -3.14 7.40 -9.76
CA HIS A 123 -4.09 8.46 -10.10
C HIS A 123 -4.18 9.56 -9.03
N TRP A 124 -3.66 9.34 -7.83
CA TRP A 124 -3.68 10.29 -6.71
C TRP A 124 -2.50 11.27 -6.74
N VAL A 125 -2.40 12.01 -7.85
CA VAL A 125 -1.31 12.96 -8.13
C VAL A 125 -1.77 14.41 -8.26
N PHE A 126 -3.06 14.68 -8.02
CA PHE A 126 -3.65 16.00 -8.21
C PHE A 126 -3.81 16.74 -6.87
N ASP A 127 -3.58 18.04 -6.90
CA ASP A 127 -3.94 18.93 -5.79
C ASP A 127 -5.44 19.27 -5.78
N ALA A 128 -5.85 20.10 -4.82
CA ALA A 128 -7.24 20.56 -4.69
C ALA A 128 -7.75 21.34 -5.93
N HIS A 129 -6.84 21.87 -6.76
CA HIS A 129 -7.17 22.57 -8.01
C HIS A 129 -7.14 21.64 -9.23
N LYS A 130 -7.04 20.33 -9.03
CA LYS A 130 -6.94 19.30 -10.08
C LYS A 130 -5.71 19.48 -11.00
N GLN A 131 -4.65 20.07 -10.46
CA GLN A 131 -3.37 20.18 -11.16
C GLN A 131 -2.44 19.04 -10.70
N ALA A 132 -1.79 18.39 -11.67
CA ALA A 132 -0.83 17.33 -11.37
C ALA A 132 0.41 17.91 -10.66
N VAL A 133 0.75 17.36 -9.49
CA VAL A 133 1.88 17.77 -8.68
C VAL A 133 3.03 16.80 -8.88
N GLY A 134 4.17 17.31 -9.40
CA GLY A 134 5.32 16.47 -9.74
C GLY A 134 5.88 15.66 -8.57
N SER A 135 5.90 16.23 -7.36
CA SER A 135 6.34 15.51 -6.16
C SER A 135 5.40 14.37 -5.78
N LEU A 136 4.08 14.54 -5.96
CA LEU A 136 3.11 13.47 -5.74
C LEU A 136 3.27 12.36 -6.78
N LEU A 137 3.57 12.70 -8.03
CA LEU A 137 3.82 11.69 -9.06
C LEU A 137 5.02 10.81 -8.70
N GLU A 138 6.13 11.40 -8.27
CA GLU A 138 7.32 10.63 -7.87
C GLU A 138 7.06 9.81 -6.60
N ARG A 139 6.32 10.36 -5.63
CA ARG A 139 5.89 9.63 -4.43
C ARG A 139 5.04 8.39 -4.81
N ARG A 140 4.04 8.55 -5.68
CA ARG A 140 3.20 7.42 -6.14
C ARG A 140 4.03 6.34 -6.84
N LYS A 141 5.01 6.72 -7.67
CA LYS A 141 5.92 5.75 -8.31
C LYS A 141 6.70 4.92 -7.29
N GLU A 142 7.22 5.56 -6.25
CA GLU A 142 7.99 4.89 -5.21
C GLU A 142 7.11 3.98 -4.37
N GLU A 143 5.92 4.44 -3.97
CA GLU A 143 4.92 3.63 -3.27
C GLU A 143 4.46 2.44 -4.10
N CYS A 144 4.17 2.62 -5.41
CA CYS A 144 3.81 1.52 -6.30
C CYS A 144 4.94 0.51 -6.51
N ARG A 145 6.20 0.99 -6.59
CA ARG A 145 7.36 0.10 -6.65
C ARG A 145 7.45 -0.78 -5.41
N LEU A 146 7.33 -0.18 -4.21
CA LEU A 146 7.34 -0.91 -2.96
C LEU A 146 6.16 -1.88 -2.85
N PHE A 147 4.97 -1.46 -3.29
CA PHE A 147 3.75 -2.28 -3.30
C PHE A 147 3.86 -3.53 -4.17
N LEU A 148 4.54 -3.41 -5.33
CA LEU A 148 4.73 -4.51 -6.28
C LEU A 148 6.04 -5.27 -6.07
N GLU A 149 6.88 -4.86 -5.11
CA GLU A 149 8.14 -5.53 -4.82
C GLU A 149 7.85 -6.92 -4.26
N GLU A 150 8.37 -7.95 -4.92
CA GLU A 150 8.29 -9.32 -4.43
C GLU A 150 9.13 -9.45 -3.16
N ASP A 151 8.47 -9.71 -2.05
CA ASP A 151 9.15 -10.03 -0.80
C ASP A 151 9.84 -11.39 -0.97
N THR A 152 11.17 -11.41 -0.93
CA THR A 152 11.94 -12.67 -1.02
C THR A 152 11.65 -13.64 0.14
N ALA A 153 10.90 -13.17 1.15
CA ALA A 153 10.41 -13.95 2.30
C ALA A 153 8.89 -14.21 2.25
N SER A 154 8.17 -13.63 1.28
CA SER A 154 6.70 -13.77 1.15
C SER A 154 6.31 -14.88 0.18
N PRO A 155 5.09 -15.41 0.30
CA PRO A 155 4.60 -16.46 -0.58
C PRO A 155 4.66 -16.00 -2.03
N THR A 156 5.59 -16.58 -2.80
CA THR A 156 5.84 -16.21 -4.19
C THR A 156 5.00 -16.99 -5.18
N THR A 157 4.30 -18.01 -4.72
CA THR A 157 3.44 -18.85 -5.55
C THR A 157 1.98 -18.74 -5.13
N PRO A 158 1.02 -18.97 -6.05
CA PRO A 158 -0.40 -19.08 -5.69
C PRO A 158 -0.67 -20.08 -4.55
N SER A 159 0.16 -21.15 -4.46
CA SER A 159 0.09 -22.12 -3.37
C SER A 159 0.47 -21.53 -2.01
N ASP A 160 1.50 -20.66 -1.97
CA ASP A 160 1.95 -20.02 -0.74
C ASP A 160 0.92 -18.99 -0.25
N LEU A 161 0.30 -18.24 -1.18
CA LEU A 161 -0.79 -17.31 -0.88
C LEU A 161 -2.01 -18.04 -0.32
N LEU A 162 -2.37 -19.18 -0.92
CA LEU A 162 -3.46 -20.02 -0.43
C LEU A 162 -3.16 -20.57 0.97
N LEU A 163 -1.94 -21.02 1.22
CA LEU A 163 -1.50 -21.50 2.53
C LEU A 163 -1.54 -20.38 3.59
N ALA A 164 -1.12 -19.17 3.24
CA ALA A 164 -1.18 -18.01 4.13
C ALA A 164 -2.64 -17.64 4.44
N ALA A 165 -3.52 -17.64 3.44
CA ALA A 165 -4.96 -17.40 3.62
C ALA A 165 -5.61 -18.45 4.55
N PHE A 166 -5.26 -19.73 4.42
CA PHE A 166 -5.76 -20.77 5.31
C PHE A 166 -5.25 -20.65 6.74
N ARG A 167 -3.99 -20.24 6.94
CA ARG A 167 -3.42 -20.06 8.29
C ARG A 167 -4.13 -18.94 9.06
N ASN A 168 -4.60 -17.91 8.35
CA ASN A 168 -5.27 -16.74 8.93
C ASN A 168 -6.80 -16.84 8.88
N TYR A 169 -7.34 -18.00 8.44
CA TYR A 169 -8.78 -18.20 8.32
C TYR A 169 -9.47 -18.30 9.67
N ASP A 170 -10.38 -17.38 9.94
CA ASP A 170 -11.20 -17.34 11.17
C ASP A 170 -12.71 -17.49 10.91
N GLY A 171 -13.10 -17.82 9.65
CA GLY A 171 -14.49 -18.11 9.27
C GLY A 171 -15.27 -16.92 8.72
N ARG A 172 -14.64 -15.77 8.47
CA ARG A 172 -15.35 -14.60 7.93
C ARG A 172 -15.73 -14.79 6.44
N PRO A 173 -16.90 -14.32 6.00
CA PRO A 173 -17.42 -14.57 4.64
C PRO A 173 -16.50 -14.06 3.50
N HIS A 174 -15.83 -12.91 3.68
CA HIS A 174 -14.91 -12.36 2.67
C HIS A 174 -13.64 -13.21 2.53
N GLN A 175 -13.13 -13.79 3.63
CA GLN A 175 -12.01 -14.73 3.58
C GLN A 175 -12.33 -15.98 2.77
N VAL A 176 -13.57 -16.48 2.85
CA VAL A 176 -14.05 -17.62 2.02
C VAL A 176 -13.97 -17.24 0.54
N THR A 177 -14.36 -16.02 0.19
CA THR A 177 -14.31 -15.53 -1.19
C THR A 177 -12.87 -15.41 -1.68
N ALA A 178 -11.98 -14.84 -0.88
CA ALA A 178 -10.54 -14.70 -1.19
C ALA A 178 -9.89 -16.08 -1.39
N ILE A 179 -10.13 -17.05 -0.49
CA ILE A 179 -9.61 -18.41 -0.61
C ILE A 179 -10.11 -19.08 -1.91
N ARG A 180 -11.40 -18.97 -2.25
CA ARG A 180 -11.94 -19.55 -3.50
C ARG A 180 -11.30 -18.96 -4.74
N ARG A 181 -11.00 -17.65 -4.74
CA ARG A 181 -10.32 -17.00 -5.87
C ARG A 181 -8.89 -17.48 -6.02
N LEU A 182 -8.15 -17.60 -4.89
CA LEU A 182 -6.81 -18.19 -4.89
C LEU A 182 -6.81 -19.65 -5.38
N GLU A 183 -7.80 -20.44 -5.02
CA GLU A 183 -7.98 -21.81 -5.53
C GLU A 183 -8.18 -21.84 -7.04
N ILE A 184 -8.98 -20.90 -7.60
CA ILE A 184 -9.21 -20.78 -9.06
C ILE A 184 -7.91 -20.35 -9.74
N SER A 185 -7.19 -19.38 -9.20
CA SER A 185 -5.91 -18.90 -9.73
C SER A 185 -4.86 -20.01 -9.72
N LEU A 186 -4.76 -20.77 -8.63
CA LEU A 186 -3.86 -21.92 -8.51
C LEU A 186 -4.21 -23.01 -9.53
N SER A 187 -5.50 -23.31 -9.70
CA SER A 187 -5.94 -24.29 -10.69
C SER A 187 -5.60 -23.88 -12.10
N SER A 188 -5.75 -22.60 -12.44
CA SER A 188 -5.36 -22.05 -13.74
C SER A 188 -3.85 -22.09 -13.97
N TYR A 189 -3.08 -21.76 -12.94
CA TYR A 189 -1.61 -21.84 -12.97
C TYR A 189 -1.13 -23.28 -13.19
N LEU A 190 -1.63 -24.23 -12.41
CA LEU A 190 -1.28 -25.65 -12.56
C LEU A 190 -1.66 -26.18 -13.93
N LEU A 191 -2.84 -25.82 -14.47
CA LEU A 191 -3.23 -26.22 -15.82
C LEU A 191 -2.30 -25.65 -16.90
N SER A 192 -1.79 -24.44 -16.72
CA SER A 192 -0.82 -23.83 -17.65
C SER A 192 0.53 -24.55 -17.61
N GLU A 193 1.01 -24.89 -16.42
CA GLU A 193 2.27 -25.65 -16.23
C GLU A 193 2.16 -27.07 -16.84
N PHE A 194 1.06 -27.79 -16.54
CA PHE A 194 0.84 -29.11 -17.14
C PHE A 194 0.71 -29.04 -18.66
N SER A 195 0.08 -28.02 -19.22
CA SER A 195 -0.03 -27.84 -20.67
C SER A 195 1.35 -27.60 -21.31
N ASN A 196 2.23 -26.87 -20.64
CA ASN A 196 3.59 -26.64 -21.11
C ASN A 196 4.46 -27.91 -21.04
N GLU A 197 4.38 -28.68 -19.97
CA GLU A 197 5.08 -29.97 -19.87
C GLU A 197 4.60 -30.97 -20.92
N TYR A 198 3.29 -31.02 -21.19
CA TYR A 198 2.73 -31.92 -22.21
C TYR A 198 3.20 -31.55 -23.62
N ARG A 199 3.29 -30.26 -23.96
CA ARG A 199 3.85 -29.77 -25.23
C ARG A 199 5.32 -30.14 -25.42
N VAL A 200 6.12 -30.13 -24.37
CA VAL A 200 7.55 -30.53 -24.40
C VAL A 200 7.69 -32.03 -24.62
N LEU A 201 6.77 -32.85 -24.06
CA LEU A 201 6.81 -34.31 -24.20
C LEU A 201 6.33 -34.78 -25.58
N GLU A 202 5.33 -34.11 -26.21
CA GLU A 202 4.86 -34.47 -27.55
C GLU A 202 5.82 -34.05 -28.69
N HIS A 203 6.67 -33.02 -28.46
CA HIS A 203 7.58 -32.52 -29.50
C HIS A 203 8.99 -32.18 -28.91
N PRO A 204 9.78 -33.18 -28.48
CA PRO A 204 11.12 -32.97 -28.01
C PRO A 204 12.00 -32.38 -29.12
N GLY A 205 12.39 -31.12 -29.01
CA GLY A 205 13.27 -30.43 -29.96
C GLY A 205 12.64 -29.28 -30.74
N ARG A 206 11.39 -28.92 -30.52
CA ARG A 206 10.82 -27.68 -31.03
C ARG A 206 10.78 -26.62 -29.95
N TYR A 207 11.49 -25.52 -30.19
CA TYR A 207 11.35 -24.29 -29.37
C TYR A 207 10.04 -23.59 -29.78
N TYR A 208 9.13 -23.45 -28.80
CA TYR A 208 7.96 -22.61 -28.94
C TYR A 208 8.22 -21.31 -28.18
N PRO A 209 8.28 -20.15 -28.85
CA PRO A 209 8.34 -18.87 -28.15
C PRO A 209 7.02 -18.68 -27.37
N PRO A 210 7.04 -17.99 -26.19
CA PRO A 210 5.84 -17.67 -25.46
C PRO A 210 4.91 -16.82 -26.33
N ASP A 211 3.64 -17.20 -26.42
CA ASP A 211 2.59 -16.42 -27.07
C ASP A 211 2.36 -15.14 -26.28
N TYR A 212 2.85 -14.03 -26.82
CA TYR A 212 2.43 -12.69 -26.40
C TYR A 212 1.14 -12.36 -27.18
N SER A 213 0.01 -12.63 -26.58
CA SER A 213 -1.29 -12.10 -26.99
C SER A 213 -2.00 -11.49 -25.81
#